data_5ac3460d3e14d72716fa79fb584ff8db
#
_entry.id   5ac3460d3e14d72716fa79fb584ff8db
#
_cell.length_a   1.000
_cell.length_b   1.000
_cell.length_c   1.000
_cell.angle_alpha   90.00
_cell.angle_beta   90.00
_cell.angle_gamma   90.00
#
_symmetry.space_group_name_H-M   'P 1'
#
loop_
_entity.id
_entity.type
_entity.pdbx_description
1 polymer ?
#
loop_
_entity_poly.entity_id
_entity_poly.type
_entity_poly.pdbx_seq_one_letter_code
_entity_poly.pdbx_strand_id
1 'polypeptide(L)'
;MIRSALFFSVLVIATSLQAAPPQSPEGFRTLFNGTDLAGWHGNNPHNLAKLTGEKRDAMVKQMRDDFPQHWRVENGELVNAGTGPYATTDEEFGDFELLIEYKTVAKADSGIYLRGVPQVQIWDPNQVFDPAKPDRRPHLGSGGLFNNPSKTLGRDPIELKDKPFGQWNTFRIKQIGARTWVTFNTRLVVDGAPMENFWDKAQPFPAKGPIMLQTHGGEIRWKNVFVREILPAEATKFLAENPLLPNPTEYDVAYGPHPKQVMHFWKAESSKPTPVLFFIHGGGWSGGGRLSGVTKMLPEMLKAGISVVSVEYRFVGEATKDGVVPPVKGPMHDAARALQLVRSKAKEWNLDKERIGACGGSAGACTSLWLAFHPDLADPKSSDPVARESTRLWCAAVLGAQTTLDPQQMVEWTPNSNYGAHAFGISGDAVKKTTSFAEFLAKRETILPWIAEYSPYALVTADDAPIYMSYSVAPALGQKQTDPTHTSNFGVKLQEHCKATGVPCELVYPGAADQTTAQEYLLKRLSSQTKD
;
A
#
# COMPACT_ATOMS: atom_id res chain seq x y z
N MET A 1 31.50 -70.89 37.21
CA MET A 1 31.62 -70.12 35.96
C MET A 1 30.85 -68.84 36.13
N ILE A 2 31.62 -67.77 36.42
CA ILE A 2 31.07 -66.41 36.63
C ILE A 2 31.22 -65.66 35.30
N ARG A 3 30.10 -65.21 34.69
CA ARG A 3 30.13 -64.38 33.49
C ARG A 3 30.08 -62.89 33.93
N SER A 4 31.17 -62.20 33.73
CA SER A 4 31.25 -60.73 33.88
C SER A 4 30.63 -60.06 32.64
N ALA A 5 29.58 -59.25 32.86
CA ALA A 5 28.99 -58.37 31.85
C ALA A 5 29.73 -57.03 31.87
N LEU A 6 30.42 -56.65 30.78
CA LEU A 6 30.95 -55.32 30.59
C LEU A 6 29.82 -54.41 30.07
N PHE A 7 29.49 -53.37 30.83
CA PHE A 7 28.65 -52.26 30.38
C PHE A 7 29.55 -51.21 29.65
N PHE A 8 29.35 -51.06 28.33
CA PHE A 8 29.88 -49.95 27.56
C PHE A 8 28.94 -48.74 27.70
N SER A 9 29.36 -47.69 28.43
CA SER A 9 28.66 -46.42 28.44
C SER A 9 29.06 -45.66 27.17
N VAL A 10 28.09 -45.46 26.25
CA VAL A 10 28.26 -44.58 25.08
C VAL A 10 28.01 -43.14 25.55
N LEU A 11 29.05 -42.34 25.63
CA LEU A 11 28.98 -40.90 25.88
C LEU A 11 28.52 -40.21 24.58
N VAL A 12 27.24 -39.85 24.48
CA VAL A 12 26.70 -39.04 23.38
C VAL A 12 27.16 -37.58 23.63
N ILE A 13 28.19 -37.16 22.94
CA ILE A 13 28.60 -35.75 22.87
C ILE A 13 27.59 -35.06 21.95
N ALA A 14 26.64 -34.34 22.51
CA ALA A 14 25.77 -33.45 21.76
C ALA A 14 26.61 -32.25 21.30
N THR A 15 27.14 -32.29 20.07
CA THR A 15 27.67 -31.11 19.41
C THR A 15 26.50 -30.19 19.08
N SER A 16 26.38 -29.07 19.80
CA SER A 16 25.48 -27.98 19.40
C SER A 16 25.94 -27.49 18.02
N LEU A 17 25.14 -27.77 16.98
CA LEU A 17 25.32 -27.11 15.69
C LEU A 17 25.04 -25.61 15.92
N GLN A 18 26.10 -24.84 16.02
CA GLN A 18 26.04 -23.40 16.04
C GLN A 18 25.54 -22.95 14.67
N ALA A 19 24.44 -22.19 14.63
CA ALA A 19 23.92 -21.67 13.37
C ALA A 19 25.01 -20.87 12.64
N ALA A 20 25.16 -21.09 11.34
CA ALA A 20 26.09 -20.31 10.54
C ALA A 20 25.70 -18.81 10.62
N PRO A 21 26.67 -17.89 10.67
CA PRO A 21 26.38 -16.47 10.69
C PRO A 21 25.53 -16.08 9.46
N PRO A 22 24.58 -15.12 9.62
CA PRO A 22 23.72 -14.72 8.51
C PRO A 22 24.56 -14.11 7.38
N GLN A 23 24.32 -14.56 6.15
CA GLN A 23 24.99 -14.03 4.97
C GLN A 23 24.33 -12.72 4.55
N SER A 24 25.07 -11.61 4.59
CA SER A 24 24.57 -10.31 4.17
C SER A 24 24.40 -10.23 2.64
N PRO A 25 23.34 -9.58 2.15
CA PRO A 25 23.23 -9.25 0.73
C PRO A 25 24.38 -8.34 0.25
N GLU A 26 24.60 -8.31 -1.07
CA GLU A 26 25.64 -7.47 -1.67
C GLU A 26 25.47 -5.99 -1.26
N GLY A 27 26.57 -5.34 -0.86
CA GLY A 27 26.59 -3.96 -0.40
C GLY A 27 26.15 -3.74 1.04
N PHE A 28 25.63 -4.76 1.73
CA PHE A 28 25.22 -4.69 3.14
C PHE A 28 26.26 -5.37 4.04
N ARG A 29 26.32 -4.91 5.29
CA ARG A 29 27.04 -5.58 6.37
C ARG A 29 26.10 -6.01 7.48
N THR A 30 26.49 -7.02 8.22
CA THR A 30 25.73 -7.59 9.31
C THR A 30 25.80 -6.70 10.55
N LEU A 31 24.64 -6.37 11.16
CA LEU A 31 24.54 -5.69 12.46
C LEU A 31 24.31 -6.68 13.61
N PHE A 32 23.67 -7.80 13.37
CA PHE A 32 23.47 -8.86 14.36
C PHE A 32 24.12 -10.15 13.85
N ASN A 33 25.13 -10.63 14.59
CA ASN A 33 25.97 -11.76 14.18
C ASN A 33 25.28 -13.14 14.32
N GLY A 34 24.09 -13.23 14.96
CA GLY A 34 23.35 -14.46 15.18
C GLY A 34 23.89 -15.35 16.31
N THR A 35 24.94 -14.93 17.02
CA THR A 35 25.62 -15.76 18.03
C THR A 35 25.60 -15.16 19.45
N ASP A 36 25.70 -13.84 19.55
CA ASP A 36 25.74 -13.12 20.82
C ASP A 36 25.18 -11.68 20.68
N LEU A 37 25.25 -10.91 21.75
CA LEU A 37 24.76 -9.52 21.84
C LEU A 37 25.84 -8.49 21.48
N ALA A 38 26.97 -8.88 20.92
CA ALA A 38 28.07 -7.96 20.57
C ALA A 38 27.59 -6.90 19.57
N GLY A 39 27.95 -5.63 19.78
CA GLY A 39 27.51 -4.48 19.01
C GLY A 39 26.14 -3.92 19.43
N TRP A 40 25.57 -4.45 20.53
CA TRP A 40 24.28 -4.00 21.06
C TRP A 40 24.35 -3.77 22.56
N HIS A 41 23.61 -2.77 23.05
CA HIS A 41 23.42 -2.49 24.47
C HIS A 41 21.98 -2.11 24.79
N GLY A 42 21.64 -2.10 26.08
CA GLY A 42 20.33 -1.67 26.56
C GLY A 42 20.24 -0.16 26.67
N ASN A 43 19.19 0.42 26.06
CA ASN A 43 18.83 1.83 26.26
C ASN A 43 17.30 1.98 26.10
N ASN A 44 16.70 2.91 26.85
CA ASN A 44 15.32 3.33 26.63
C ASN A 44 15.25 4.86 26.72
N PRO A 45 15.14 5.57 25.60
CA PRO A 45 15.18 7.02 25.60
C PRO A 45 14.00 7.66 26.34
N HIS A 46 12.86 6.97 26.49
CA HIS A 46 11.74 7.47 27.28
C HIS A 46 12.09 7.54 28.78
N ASN A 47 12.86 6.59 29.28
CA ASN A 47 13.34 6.61 30.66
C ASN A 47 14.35 7.71 30.92
N LEU A 48 15.05 8.15 29.87
CA LEU A 48 16.07 9.19 29.94
C LEU A 48 15.57 10.60 29.72
N ALA A 49 14.39 10.77 29.09
CA ALA A 49 13.90 12.05 28.59
C ALA A 49 13.78 13.17 29.64
N LYS A 50 13.59 12.80 30.90
CA LYS A 50 13.44 13.76 32.04
C LYS A 50 14.60 13.71 33.04
N LEU A 51 15.66 12.95 32.74
CA LEU A 51 16.79 12.75 33.63
C LEU A 51 18.01 13.55 33.16
N THR A 52 18.75 14.10 34.11
CA THR A 52 20.01 14.84 33.88
C THR A 52 21.07 14.44 34.90
N GLY A 53 22.34 14.71 34.59
CA GLY A 53 23.49 14.48 35.50
C GLY A 53 23.57 13.03 36.00
N GLU A 54 24.00 12.84 37.24
CA GLU A 54 24.26 11.53 37.87
C GLU A 54 23.06 10.56 37.79
N LYS A 55 21.80 11.08 37.86
CA LYS A 55 20.61 10.24 37.75
C LYS A 55 20.45 9.65 36.35
N ARG A 56 20.80 10.43 35.35
CA ARG A 56 20.79 9.97 33.95
C ARG A 56 21.87 8.91 33.75
N ASP A 57 23.10 9.16 34.25
CA ASP A 57 24.22 8.25 34.10
C ASP A 57 23.97 6.92 34.83
N ALA A 58 23.39 6.98 36.02
CA ALA A 58 22.97 5.78 36.76
C ALA A 58 21.93 4.96 36.02
N MET A 59 20.93 5.63 35.39
CA MET A 59 19.89 4.95 34.59
C MET A 59 20.49 4.32 33.33
N VAL A 60 21.40 5.01 32.63
CA VAL A 60 22.11 4.45 31.47
C VAL A 60 22.88 3.20 31.86
N LYS A 61 23.64 3.27 32.98
CA LYS A 61 24.36 2.11 33.49
C LYS A 61 23.44 0.95 33.82
N GLN A 62 22.35 1.22 34.55
CA GLN A 62 21.37 0.20 34.89
C GLN A 62 20.81 -0.49 33.65
N MET A 63 20.37 0.26 32.62
CA MET A 63 19.82 -0.31 31.40
C MET A 63 20.84 -1.18 30.64
N ARG A 64 22.11 -0.84 30.67
CA ARG A 64 23.19 -1.65 30.10
C ARG A 64 23.41 -2.94 30.88
N ASP A 65 23.38 -2.89 32.21
CA ASP A 65 23.52 -4.06 33.09
C ASP A 65 22.30 -5.00 32.99
N ASP A 66 21.12 -4.45 32.78
CA ASP A 66 19.84 -5.20 32.63
C ASP A 66 19.70 -5.84 31.23
N PHE A 67 20.35 -5.31 30.21
CA PHE A 67 20.19 -5.72 28.81
C PHE A 67 20.33 -7.25 28.60
N PRO A 68 21.39 -7.93 29.04
CA PRO A 68 21.58 -9.36 28.83
C PRO A 68 20.60 -10.22 29.66
N GLN A 69 19.83 -9.63 30.57
CA GLN A 69 18.80 -10.34 31.34
C GLN A 69 17.46 -10.38 30.57
N HIS A 70 17.25 -9.46 29.62
CA HIS A 70 16.02 -9.31 28.85
C HIS A 70 16.16 -9.72 27.39
N TRP A 71 17.38 -9.68 26.86
CA TRP A 71 17.69 -10.06 25.49
C TRP A 71 18.61 -11.27 25.46
N ARG A 72 18.32 -12.21 24.56
CA ARG A 72 19.09 -13.43 24.39
C ARG A 72 19.16 -13.81 22.93
N VAL A 73 20.09 -14.69 22.59
CA VAL A 73 20.19 -15.28 21.27
C VAL A 73 19.74 -16.73 21.32
N GLU A 74 18.81 -17.11 20.48
CA GLU A 74 18.28 -18.46 20.33
C GLU A 74 18.27 -18.85 18.84
N ASN A 75 18.98 -19.88 18.45
CA ASN A 75 19.00 -20.42 17.09
C ASN A 75 19.26 -19.36 15.99
N GLY A 76 20.17 -18.40 16.25
CA GLY A 76 20.46 -17.30 15.32
C GLY A 76 19.43 -16.17 15.33
N GLU A 77 18.47 -16.19 16.25
CA GLU A 77 17.46 -15.14 16.45
C GLU A 77 17.79 -14.31 17.70
N LEU A 78 17.66 -12.99 17.60
CA LEU A 78 17.71 -12.06 18.74
C LEU A 78 16.30 -11.98 19.33
N VAL A 79 16.15 -12.35 20.61
CA VAL A 79 14.83 -12.60 21.23
C VAL A 79 14.64 -11.72 22.44
N ASN A 80 13.45 -11.10 22.55
CA ASN A 80 12.97 -10.39 23.71
C ASN A 80 11.56 -10.85 24.09
N ALA A 81 11.29 -11.02 25.38
CA ALA A 81 9.98 -11.42 25.90
C ALA A 81 8.97 -10.25 26.06
N GLY A 82 9.30 -9.06 25.58
CA GLY A 82 8.44 -7.88 25.63
C GLY A 82 8.75 -6.93 26.80
N THR A 83 9.86 -7.13 27.51
CA THR A 83 10.23 -6.33 28.68
C THR A 83 11.70 -5.89 28.65
N GLY A 84 12.07 -4.95 29.51
CA GLY A 84 13.43 -4.44 29.65
C GLY A 84 13.80 -3.29 28.70
N PRO A 85 15.08 -2.93 28.66
CA PRO A 85 15.56 -1.86 27.79
C PRO A 85 15.50 -2.27 26.31
N TYR A 86 15.45 -1.30 25.39
CA TYR A 86 15.51 -1.55 23.95
C TYR A 86 16.91 -2.01 23.53
N ALA A 87 16.99 -2.95 22.59
CA ALA A 87 18.27 -3.27 21.98
C ALA A 87 18.70 -2.11 21.09
N THR A 88 19.84 -1.52 21.40
CA THR A 88 20.36 -0.32 20.77
C THR A 88 21.73 -0.63 20.19
N THR A 89 21.98 -0.23 18.94
CA THR A 89 23.31 -0.41 18.33
C THR A 89 24.35 0.45 19.03
N ASP A 90 25.56 -0.09 19.23
CA ASP A 90 26.71 0.68 19.73
C ASP A 90 27.17 1.74 18.72
N GLU A 91 26.92 1.48 17.44
CA GLU A 91 27.25 2.34 16.32
C GLU A 91 26.09 3.29 15.97
N GLU A 92 26.41 4.48 15.49
CA GLU A 92 25.46 5.48 15.01
C GLU A 92 25.51 5.62 13.49
N PHE A 93 24.35 5.78 12.88
CA PHE A 93 24.16 5.85 11.44
C PHE A 93 23.67 7.23 11.00
N GLY A 94 24.22 7.69 9.87
CA GLY A 94 23.72 8.84 9.10
C GLY A 94 22.60 8.42 8.16
N ASP A 95 22.80 8.63 6.85
CA ASP A 95 21.90 8.09 5.83
C ASP A 95 22.18 6.61 5.63
N PHE A 96 21.16 5.77 5.68
CA PHE A 96 21.34 4.32 5.63
C PHE A 96 20.15 3.58 5.01
N GLU A 97 20.39 2.34 4.66
CA GLU A 97 19.39 1.35 4.31
C GLU A 97 19.51 0.15 5.25
N LEU A 98 18.40 -0.22 5.90
CA LEU A 98 18.28 -1.31 6.86
C LEU A 98 17.42 -2.43 6.28
N LEU A 99 17.93 -3.66 6.31
CA LEU A 99 17.15 -4.87 6.10
C LEU A 99 17.01 -5.57 7.43
N ILE A 100 15.80 -5.96 7.80
CA ILE A 100 15.54 -6.63 9.08
C ILE A 100 14.29 -7.50 8.97
N GLU A 101 14.37 -8.68 9.56
CA GLU A 101 13.23 -9.56 9.70
C GLU A 101 12.77 -9.67 11.15
N TYR A 102 11.46 -9.70 11.36
CA TYR A 102 10.88 -9.95 12.66
C TYR A 102 9.70 -10.93 12.59
N LYS A 103 9.46 -11.60 13.69
CA LYS A 103 8.19 -12.32 13.95
C LYS A 103 7.74 -12.05 15.38
N THR A 104 6.44 -12.07 15.59
CA THR A 104 5.85 -11.73 16.87
C THR A 104 4.58 -12.54 17.15
N VAL A 105 3.99 -12.31 18.31
CA VAL A 105 2.79 -12.96 18.83
C VAL A 105 1.61 -11.98 18.90
N ALA A 106 0.40 -12.49 19.12
CA ALA A 106 -0.78 -11.66 19.32
C ALA A 106 -0.60 -10.66 20.47
N LYS A 107 -1.12 -9.45 20.29
CA LYS A 107 -1.04 -8.31 21.22
C LYS A 107 0.37 -7.73 21.42
N ALA A 108 1.36 -8.17 20.63
CA ALA A 108 2.66 -7.52 20.66
C ALA A 108 2.57 -6.11 20.08
N ASP A 109 3.33 -5.21 20.67
CA ASP A 109 3.55 -3.83 20.25
C ASP A 109 5.06 -3.60 20.25
N SER A 110 5.62 -3.05 19.18
CA SER A 110 7.05 -2.81 19.04
C SER A 110 7.31 -1.76 17.98
N GLY A 111 8.57 -1.52 17.67
CA GLY A 111 8.98 -0.62 16.60
C GLY A 111 10.48 -0.55 16.43
N ILE A 112 10.89 0.05 15.32
CA ILE A 112 12.29 0.29 14.99
C ILE A 112 12.53 1.79 15.05
N TYR A 113 13.40 2.22 15.98
CA TYR A 113 13.82 3.62 16.09
C TYR A 113 14.96 3.88 15.11
N LEU A 114 14.85 4.98 14.39
CA LEU A 114 15.82 5.41 13.41
C LEU A 114 16.59 6.62 13.97
N ARG A 115 17.90 6.52 14.08
CA ARG A 115 18.76 7.53 14.71
C ARG A 115 18.29 7.93 16.12
N GLY A 116 17.79 6.96 16.88
CA GLY A 116 17.29 7.17 18.25
C GLY A 116 15.93 7.87 18.34
N VAL A 117 15.27 8.11 17.20
CA VAL A 117 13.93 8.73 17.12
C VAL A 117 12.86 7.67 16.82
N PRO A 118 11.73 7.67 17.57
CA PRO A 118 10.62 6.73 17.31
C PRO A 118 9.87 7.10 16.02
N GLN A 119 9.24 6.23 15.31
CA GLN A 119 9.57 4.83 15.04
C GLN A 119 8.86 4.35 13.79
N VAL A 120 9.43 3.36 13.11
CA VAL A 120 8.67 2.47 12.21
C VAL A 120 7.91 1.50 13.09
N GLN A 121 6.61 1.61 13.11
CA GLN A 121 5.73 0.92 14.06
C GLN A 121 5.50 -0.55 13.69
N ILE A 122 5.41 -1.41 14.70
CA ILE A 122 4.97 -2.80 14.61
C ILE A 122 3.73 -2.97 15.47
N TRP A 123 2.62 -3.41 14.85
CA TRP A 123 1.34 -3.63 15.49
C TRP A 123 0.90 -5.11 15.49
N ASP A 124 -0.03 -5.44 16.37
CA ASP A 124 -0.98 -6.51 16.13
C ASP A 124 -2.15 -5.94 15.30
N PRO A 125 -2.26 -6.25 14.01
CA PRO A 125 -3.28 -5.67 13.13
C PRO A 125 -4.70 -6.19 13.43
N ASN A 126 -4.85 -7.22 14.26
CA ASN A 126 -6.15 -7.77 14.66
C ASN A 126 -6.75 -7.05 15.88
N GLN A 127 -6.04 -6.06 16.43
CA GLN A 127 -6.61 -5.24 17.51
C GLN A 127 -7.78 -4.41 16.96
N VAL A 128 -8.89 -4.44 17.71
CA VAL A 128 -10.06 -3.62 17.39
C VAL A 128 -9.70 -2.14 17.56
N PHE A 129 -10.13 -1.33 16.60
CA PHE A 129 -10.01 0.12 16.72
C PHE A 129 -10.72 0.63 17.97
N ASP A 130 -10.01 1.39 18.79
CA ASP A 130 -10.54 2.03 20.00
C ASP A 130 -10.87 3.51 19.72
N PRO A 131 -12.16 3.90 19.64
CA PRO A 131 -12.54 5.28 19.40
C PRO A 131 -12.06 6.26 20.48
N ALA A 132 -11.76 5.78 21.69
CA ALA A 132 -11.19 6.60 22.75
C ALA A 132 -9.70 6.94 22.51
N LYS A 133 -9.05 6.22 21.58
CA LYS A 133 -7.66 6.43 21.17
C LYS A 133 -7.55 6.55 19.66
N PRO A 134 -8.15 7.58 19.05
CA PRO A 134 -8.30 7.69 17.59
C PRO A 134 -6.97 7.73 16.84
N ASP A 135 -5.91 8.12 17.52
CA ASP A 135 -4.55 8.13 16.97
C ASP A 135 -3.88 6.75 16.96
N ARG A 136 -4.38 5.78 17.71
CA ARG A 136 -3.94 4.38 17.63
C ARG A 136 -4.77 3.61 16.61
N ARG A 137 -4.16 3.29 15.49
CA ARG A 137 -4.82 2.66 14.34
C ARG A 137 -4.17 1.33 13.95
N PRO A 138 -4.07 0.36 14.89
CA PRO A 138 -3.35 -0.91 14.65
C PRO A 138 -3.94 -1.72 13.50
N HIS A 139 -5.25 -1.61 13.27
CA HIS A 139 -5.96 -2.27 12.16
C HIS A 139 -5.47 -1.85 10.77
N LEU A 140 -4.70 -0.77 10.65
CA LEU A 140 -4.06 -0.37 9.41
C LEU A 140 -2.73 -1.10 9.15
N GLY A 141 -2.21 -1.82 10.16
CA GLY A 141 -1.01 -2.63 10.04
C GLY A 141 0.29 -1.94 10.45
N SER A 142 1.38 -2.66 10.28
CA SER A 142 2.74 -2.25 10.63
C SER A 142 3.41 -1.44 9.51
N GLY A 143 4.48 -0.72 9.86
CA GLY A 143 5.37 -0.02 8.94
C GLY A 143 5.19 1.49 8.88
N GLY A 144 4.11 2.06 9.45
CA GLY A 144 3.90 3.50 9.51
C GLY A 144 4.83 4.22 10.49
N LEU A 145 5.01 5.52 10.30
CA LEU A 145 5.79 6.41 11.17
C LEU A 145 4.88 6.96 12.29
N PHE A 146 4.50 6.11 13.21
CA PHE A 146 3.42 6.33 14.19
C PHE A 146 3.53 7.63 14.99
N ASN A 147 4.75 8.08 15.31
CA ASN A 147 5.00 9.25 16.15
C ASN A 147 4.95 10.57 15.37
N ASN A 148 4.77 10.53 14.06
CA ASN A 148 4.50 11.73 13.27
C ASN A 148 3.13 12.32 13.62
N PRO A 149 2.88 13.61 13.34
CA PRO A 149 1.58 14.23 13.54
C PRO A 149 0.45 13.48 12.85
N SER A 150 -0.72 13.46 13.48
CA SER A 150 -1.95 12.94 12.85
C SER A 150 -2.22 13.66 11.53
N LYS A 151 -2.78 12.93 10.56
CA LYS A 151 -3.11 13.46 9.22
C LYS A 151 -1.91 13.94 8.41
N THR A 152 -0.75 13.27 8.58
CA THR A 152 0.41 13.43 7.70
C THR A 152 0.68 12.15 6.94
N LEU A 153 1.22 12.29 5.71
CA LEU A 153 1.62 11.13 4.91
C LEU A 153 2.68 10.32 5.64
N GLY A 154 2.59 9.01 5.53
CA GLY A 154 3.53 8.05 6.12
C GLY A 154 3.32 7.78 7.61
N ARG A 155 2.46 8.52 8.32
CA ARG A 155 2.11 8.19 9.71
C ARG A 155 1.45 6.81 9.81
N ASP A 156 0.50 6.56 8.93
CA ASP A 156 -0.11 5.25 8.75
C ASP A 156 0.49 4.58 7.49
N PRO A 157 0.58 3.24 7.44
CA PRO A 157 1.03 2.57 6.23
C PRO A 157 0.04 2.74 5.08
N ILE A 158 0.53 2.75 3.85
CA ILE A 158 -0.30 2.87 2.64
C ILE A 158 -1.27 1.68 2.52
N GLU A 159 -0.83 0.49 2.95
CA GLU A 159 -1.65 -0.73 2.92
C GLU A 159 -1.23 -1.71 4.02
N LEU A 160 -2.15 -2.52 4.51
CA LEU A 160 -1.89 -3.60 5.47
C LEU A 160 -1.20 -4.76 4.78
N LYS A 161 -0.02 -5.15 5.27
CA LYS A 161 0.79 -6.26 4.72
C LYS A 161 1.37 -7.19 5.77
N ASP A 162 0.91 -7.12 7.01
CA ASP A 162 1.34 -8.01 8.07
C ASP A 162 1.01 -9.46 7.72
N LYS A 163 1.97 -10.35 7.96
CA LYS A 163 1.77 -11.80 7.88
C LYS A 163 1.18 -12.34 9.19
N PRO A 164 0.55 -13.50 9.17
CA PRO A 164 0.08 -14.16 10.40
C PRO A 164 1.17 -14.30 11.46
N PHE A 165 0.79 -14.25 12.74
CA PHE A 165 1.72 -14.43 13.85
C PHE A 165 2.57 -15.70 13.70
N GLY A 166 3.81 -15.63 14.17
CA GLY A 166 4.79 -16.70 14.04
C GLY A 166 5.44 -16.80 12.65
N GLN A 167 4.97 -16.05 11.65
CA GLN A 167 5.64 -15.93 10.36
C GLN A 167 6.59 -14.73 10.34
N TRP A 168 7.67 -14.86 9.56
CA TRP A 168 8.67 -13.80 9.39
C TRP A 168 8.15 -12.69 8.49
N ASN A 169 8.09 -11.48 9.02
CA ASN A 169 7.89 -10.23 8.29
C ASN A 169 9.25 -9.62 7.96
N THR A 170 9.36 -8.93 6.83
CA THR A 170 10.59 -8.32 6.34
C THR A 170 10.40 -6.82 6.15
N PHE A 171 11.25 -6.02 6.76
CA PHE A 171 11.39 -4.60 6.46
C PHE A 171 12.64 -4.33 5.61
N ARG A 172 12.49 -3.42 4.66
CA ARG A 172 13.57 -2.67 4.03
C ARG A 172 13.28 -1.19 4.27
N ILE A 173 14.10 -0.56 5.10
CA ILE A 173 13.92 0.82 5.53
C ILE A 173 15.08 1.65 4.97
N LYS A 174 14.75 2.71 4.21
CA LYS A 174 15.72 3.68 3.73
C LYS A 174 15.51 5.00 4.45
N GLN A 175 16.55 5.54 5.08
CA GLN A 175 16.56 6.82 5.78
C GLN A 175 17.57 7.75 5.10
N ILE A 176 17.08 8.87 4.52
CA ILE A 176 17.93 9.91 3.92
C ILE A 176 17.50 11.26 4.47
N GLY A 177 18.41 11.93 5.17
CA GLY A 177 18.04 13.10 5.97
C GLY A 177 16.92 12.75 6.94
N ALA A 178 15.85 13.54 6.96
CA ALA A 178 14.65 13.23 7.74
C ALA A 178 13.67 12.30 7.02
N ARG A 179 13.87 11.99 5.72
CA ARG A 179 12.91 11.26 4.91
C ARG A 179 13.10 9.75 5.02
N THR A 180 11.96 9.05 5.15
CA THR A 180 11.93 7.59 5.38
C THR A 180 11.06 6.91 4.32
N TRP A 181 11.62 5.88 3.69
CA TRP A 181 10.91 4.92 2.86
C TRP A 181 10.87 3.57 3.56
N VAL A 182 9.69 2.99 3.65
CA VAL A 182 9.51 1.67 4.27
C VAL A 182 8.87 0.73 3.26
N THR A 183 9.61 -0.30 2.87
CA THR A 183 9.09 -1.46 2.16
C THR A 183 8.84 -2.58 3.16
N PHE A 184 7.62 -3.06 3.25
CA PHE A 184 7.19 -4.10 4.18
C PHE A 184 6.61 -5.29 3.41
N ASN A 185 7.17 -6.48 3.62
CA ASN A 185 6.79 -7.69 2.89
C ASN A 185 6.67 -7.45 1.38
N THR A 186 7.71 -6.83 0.78
CA THR A 186 7.83 -6.50 -0.65
C THR A 186 6.95 -5.34 -1.16
N ARG A 187 6.18 -4.68 -0.29
CA ARG A 187 5.31 -3.55 -0.67
C ARG A 187 5.78 -2.25 -0.02
N LEU A 188 5.79 -1.17 -0.78
CA LEU A 188 6.09 0.16 -0.26
C LEU A 188 4.90 0.62 0.61
N VAL A 189 5.12 0.82 1.90
CA VAL A 189 4.10 1.25 2.86
C VAL A 189 4.30 2.66 3.41
N VAL A 190 5.51 3.21 3.27
CA VAL A 190 5.81 4.64 3.49
C VAL A 190 6.66 5.13 2.34
N ASP A 191 6.26 6.22 1.69
CA ASP A 191 6.90 6.78 0.50
C ASP A 191 7.57 8.13 0.80
N GLY A 192 8.77 8.09 1.35
CA GLY A 192 9.62 9.26 1.56
C GLY A 192 9.05 10.31 2.51
N ALA A 193 8.23 9.89 3.46
CA ALA A 193 7.67 10.79 4.45
C ALA A 193 8.75 11.29 5.43
N PRO A 194 8.76 12.58 5.80
CA PRO A 194 9.69 13.09 6.79
C PRO A 194 9.33 12.59 8.19
N MET A 195 10.33 12.23 8.98
CA MET A 195 10.20 12.04 10.42
C MET A 195 10.50 13.34 11.15
N GLU A 196 9.68 13.66 12.15
CA GLU A 196 9.97 14.76 13.07
C GLU A 196 10.89 14.31 14.20
N ASN A 197 11.64 15.27 14.78
CA ASN A 197 12.36 15.00 16.02
C ASN A 197 11.35 14.89 17.17
N PHE A 198 11.05 13.67 17.56
CA PHE A 198 10.08 13.38 18.64
C PHE A 198 10.50 13.95 20.00
N TRP A 199 11.81 14.02 20.26
CA TRP A 199 12.36 14.43 21.57
C TRP A 199 12.37 15.95 21.73
N ASP A 200 12.57 16.68 20.64
CA ASP A 200 12.54 18.13 20.60
C ASP A 200 12.08 18.60 19.21
N LYS A 201 10.81 18.92 19.11
CA LYS A 201 10.19 19.35 17.84
C LYS A 201 10.75 20.68 17.31
N ALA A 202 11.44 21.47 18.13
CA ALA A 202 12.11 22.70 17.69
C ALA A 202 13.45 22.43 16.99
N GLN A 203 14.00 21.22 17.14
CA GLN A 203 15.24 20.81 16.51
C GLN A 203 14.97 19.97 15.25
N PRO A 204 15.86 20.02 14.26
CA PRO A 204 15.78 19.14 13.10
C PRO A 204 15.91 17.66 13.52
N PHE A 205 15.51 16.76 12.63
CA PHE A 205 15.76 15.33 12.80
C PHE A 205 17.27 15.08 12.93
N PRO A 206 17.73 14.23 13.85
CA PRO A 206 19.16 14.00 14.08
C PRO A 206 19.92 13.59 12.83
N ALA A 207 21.11 14.19 12.61
CA ALA A 207 21.96 13.85 11.47
C ALA A 207 22.53 12.43 11.57
N LYS A 208 22.81 11.97 12.81
CA LYS A 208 23.27 10.61 13.15
C LYS A 208 22.62 10.13 14.44
N GLY A 209 22.56 8.83 14.61
CA GLY A 209 22.10 8.20 15.84
C GLY A 209 21.96 6.68 15.68
N PRO A 210 21.69 5.97 16.80
CA PRO A 210 21.61 4.52 16.80
C PRO A 210 20.31 4.02 16.18
N ILE A 211 20.32 2.76 15.76
CA ILE A 211 19.13 1.97 15.48
C ILE A 211 18.71 1.26 16.78
N MET A 212 17.39 1.32 17.11
CA MET A 212 16.92 0.70 18.35
C MET A 212 15.72 -0.19 18.06
N LEU A 213 15.68 -1.36 18.69
CA LEU A 213 14.57 -2.32 18.62
C LEU A 213 13.76 -2.22 19.92
N GLN A 214 12.52 -1.76 19.80
CA GLN A 214 11.65 -1.45 20.94
C GLN A 214 11.14 -2.71 21.64
N THR A 215 11.03 -2.66 22.97
CA THR A 215 10.30 -3.60 23.82
C THR A 215 9.05 -2.92 24.32
N HIS A 216 7.86 -3.46 24.03
CA HIS A 216 6.61 -2.85 24.48
C HIS A 216 5.46 -3.88 24.62
N GLY A 217 5.78 -5.04 25.17
CA GLY A 217 4.84 -6.13 25.42
C GLY A 217 4.78 -7.16 24.29
N GLY A 218 4.67 -8.43 24.69
CA GLY A 218 4.68 -9.58 23.77
C GLY A 218 6.08 -9.98 23.31
N GLU A 219 6.29 -11.29 23.08
CA GLU A 219 7.55 -11.77 22.53
C GLU A 219 7.74 -11.25 21.10
N ILE A 220 8.95 -10.77 20.84
CA ILE A 220 9.40 -10.41 19.49
C ILE A 220 10.77 -11.03 19.22
N ARG A 221 10.96 -11.51 18.00
CA ARG A 221 12.17 -12.14 17.53
C ARG A 221 12.66 -11.45 16.27
N TRP A 222 13.97 -11.27 16.16
CA TRP A 222 14.62 -10.57 15.06
C TRP A 222 15.73 -11.43 14.48
N LYS A 223 15.95 -11.32 13.17
CA LYS A 223 17.09 -11.92 12.48
C LYS A 223 17.40 -11.15 11.21
N ASN A 224 18.48 -11.54 10.53
CA ASN A 224 18.87 -10.96 9.24
C ASN A 224 18.90 -9.42 9.29
N VAL A 225 19.60 -8.89 10.33
CA VAL A 225 19.74 -7.45 10.55
C VAL A 225 20.97 -6.97 9.80
N PHE A 226 20.76 -6.30 8.66
CA PHE A 226 21.83 -5.81 7.80
C PHE A 226 21.68 -4.32 7.53
N VAL A 227 22.79 -3.61 7.44
CA VAL A 227 22.79 -2.18 7.14
C VAL A 227 23.75 -1.87 6.00
N ARG A 228 23.39 -0.86 5.23
CA ARG A 228 24.22 -0.23 4.22
C ARG A 228 24.19 1.29 4.43
N GLU A 229 25.33 1.93 4.50
CA GLU A 229 25.37 3.40 4.47
C GLU A 229 25.09 3.93 3.07
N ILE A 230 24.36 5.02 2.98
CA ILE A 230 24.06 5.72 1.73
C ILE A 230 25.02 6.90 1.61
N LEU A 231 25.78 6.91 0.52
CA LEU A 231 26.74 7.99 0.26
C LEU A 231 26.04 9.29 -0.14
N PRO A 232 26.61 10.47 0.14
CA PRO A 232 25.98 11.76 -0.16
C PRO A 232 25.58 11.94 -1.63
N ALA A 233 26.38 11.47 -2.56
CA ALA A 233 26.06 11.54 -3.99
C ALA A 233 24.86 10.65 -4.37
N GLU A 234 24.77 9.44 -3.80
CA GLU A 234 23.62 8.54 -3.93
C GLU A 234 22.35 9.18 -3.34
N ALA A 235 22.47 9.72 -2.13
CA ALA A 235 21.37 10.41 -1.44
C ALA A 235 20.83 11.58 -2.28
N THR A 236 21.70 12.45 -2.78
CA THR A 236 21.34 13.60 -3.62
C THR A 236 20.59 13.16 -4.87
N LYS A 237 21.12 12.17 -5.60
CA LYS A 237 20.47 11.63 -6.79
C LYS A 237 19.11 11.04 -6.47
N PHE A 238 19.03 10.21 -5.44
CA PHE A 238 17.79 9.56 -5.03
C PHE A 238 16.71 10.57 -4.64
N LEU A 239 17.06 11.62 -3.88
CA LEU A 239 16.13 12.68 -3.47
C LEU A 239 15.62 13.51 -4.66
N ALA A 240 16.46 13.74 -5.67
CA ALA A 240 16.04 14.45 -6.89
C ALA A 240 15.02 13.63 -7.71
N GLU A 241 15.18 12.31 -7.73
CA GLU A 241 14.26 11.38 -8.41
C GLU A 241 12.97 11.11 -7.61
N ASN A 242 12.97 11.40 -6.31
CA ASN A 242 11.86 11.17 -5.38
C ASN A 242 11.50 12.45 -4.63
N PRO A 243 10.79 13.40 -5.24
CA PRO A 243 10.43 14.66 -4.60
C PRO A 243 9.56 14.45 -3.36
N LEU A 244 9.57 15.42 -2.44
CA LEU A 244 8.70 15.38 -1.27
C LEU A 244 7.24 15.59 -1.70
N LEU A 245 6.37 14.67 -1.28
CA LEU A 245 4.95 14.78 -1.54
C LEU A 245 4.28 15.72 -0.54
N PRO A 246 3.37 16.60 -1.00
CA PRO A 246 2.61 17.44 -0.10
C PRO A 246 1.59 16.61 0.68
N ASN A 247 1.34 17.01 1.93
CA ASN A 247 0.23 16.43 2.68
C ASN A 247 -1.11 16.79 2.03
N PRO A 248 -2.14 15.92 2.12
CA PRO A 248 -3.48 16.25 1.69
C PRO A 248 -3.98 17.55 2.34
N THR A 249 -4.72 18.35 1.60
CA THR A 249 -5.48 19.49 2.15
C THR A 249 -6.57 19.01 3.10
N GLU A 250 -7.27 17.92 2.68
CA GLU A 250 -8.24 17.22 3.51
C GLU A 250 -7.86 15.73 3.60
N TYR A 251 -7.70 15.25 4.81
CA TYR A 251 -7.26 13.89 5.11
C TYR A 251 -8.43 13.03 5.60
N ASP A 252 -8.60 11.83 5.04
CA ASP A 252 -9.66 10.87 5.43
C ASP A 252 -11.08 11.46 5.38
N VAL A 253 -11.42 12.17 4.29
CA VAL A 253 -12.78 12.68 4.09
C VAL A 253 -13.73 11.50 3.88
N ALA A 254 -14.66 11.30 4.82
CA ALA A 254 -15.64 10.22 4.75
C ALA A 254 -16.72 10.53 3.70
N TYR A 255 -17.01 9.55 2.83
CA TYR A 255 -18.12 9.61 1.88
C TYR A 255 -19.21 8.55 2.16
N GLY A 256 -19.02 7.76 3.20
CA GLY A 256 -19.94 6.75 3.69
C GLY A 256 -19.58 6.29 5.11
N PRO A 257 -20.38 5.37 5.71
CA PRO A 257 -20.23 4.96 7.10
C PRO A 257 -19.11 3.92 7.33
N HIS A 258 -18.63 3.24 6.27
CA HIS A 258 -17.62 2.21 6.42
C HIS A 258 -16.21 2.84 6.56
N PRO A 259 -15.30 2.29 7.39
CA PRO A 259 -13.95 2.85 7.60
C PRO A 259 -13.12 3.03 6.33
N LYS A 260 -13.38 2.23 5.28
CA LYS A 260 -12.75 2.35 3.97
C LYS A 260 -13.48 3.30 3.01
N GLN A 261 -14.61 3.86 3.39
CA GLN A 261 -15.31 4.86 2.59
C GLN A 261 -14.76 6.25 2.89
N VAL A 262 -13.48 6.44 2.61
CA VAL A 262 -12.73 7.69 2.84
C VAL A 262 -11.89 8.05 1.62
N MET A 263 -11.50 9.31 1.50
CA MET A 263 -10.63 9.79 0.43
C MET A 263 -9.68 10.87 0.94
N HIS A 264 -8.57 11.08 0.26
CA HIS A 264 -7.69 12.23 0.41
C HIS A 264 -7.97 13.26 -0.67
N PHE A 265 -7.87 14.53 -0.31
CA PHE A 265 -8.02 15.63 -1.23
C PHE A 265 -6.80 16.55 -1.17
N TRP A 266 -6.20 16.84 -2.31
CA TRP A 266 -5.16 17.85 -2.49
C TRP A 266 -5.70 18.96 -3.37
N LYS A 267 -5.80 20.15 -2.81
CA LYS A 267 -6.26 21.35 -3.51
C LYS A 267 -5.10 21.95 -4.30
N ALA A 268 -5.29 22.19 -5.58
CA ALA A 268 -4.36 22.99 -6.36
C ALA A 268 -4.56 24.49 -6.05
N GLU A 269 -3.47 25.25 -6.09
CA GLU A 269 -3.51 26.70 -5.91
C GLU A 269 -4.13 27.38 -7.14
N SER A 270 -5.28 28.02 -6.97
CA SER A 270 -5.98 28.75 -8.02
C SER A 270 -7.03 29.69 -7.46
N SER A 271 -7.17 30.88 -8.09
CA SER A 271 -8.28 31.81 -7.85
C SER A 271 -9.57 31.41 -8.59
N LYS A 272 -9.48 30.48 -9.55
CA LYS A 272 -10.62 29.96 -10.31
C LYS A 272 -10.92 28.51 -9.89
N PRO A 273 -12.14 28.01 -10.10
CA PRO A 273 -12.43 26.60 -9.90
C PRO A 273 -11.48 25.69 -10.69
N THR A 274 -10.88 24.71 -10.01
CA THR A 274 -9.88 23.81 -10.59
C THR A 274 -10.52 22.53 -11.13
N PRO A 275 -10.07 21.99 -12.26
CA PRO A 275 -10.42 20.62 -12.65
C PRO A 275 -9.89 19.62 -11.63
N VAL A 276 -10.39 18.39 -11.71
CA VAL A 276 -10.09 17.34 -10.73
C VAL A 276 -9.55 16.09 -11.40
N LEU A 277 -8.43 15.58 -10.91
CA LEU A 277 -8.03 14.20 -11.09
C LEU A 277 -8.66 13.35 -10.00
N PHE A 278 -9.56 12.43 -10.35
CA PHE A 278 -10.18 11.46 -9.48
C PHE A 278 -9.46 10.10 -9.61
N PHE A 279 -8.61 9.78 -8.66
CA PHE A 279 -7.75 8.60 -8.72
C PHE A 279 -8.32 7.43 -7.93
N ILE A 280 -8.37 6.24 -8.56
CA ILE A 280 -8.86 4.99 -8.00
C ILE A 280 -7.73 3.96 -8.02
N HIS A 281 -7.31 3.47 -6.86
CA HIS A 281 -6.21 2.53 -6.79
C HIS A 281 -6.56 1.13 -7.31
N GLY A 282 -5.54 0.38 -7.74
CA GLY A 282 -5.64 -1.02 -8.11
C GLY A 282 -5.61 -1.97 -6.92
N GLY A 283 -5.30 -3.25 -7.20
CA GLY A 283 -5.18 -4.29 -6.18
C GLY A 283 -6.28 -5.35 -6.24
N GLY A 284 -6.91 -5.52 -7.41
CA GLY A 284 -7.92 -6.57 -7.62
C GLY A 284 -9.15 -6.42 -6.73
N TRP A 285 -9.50 -5.22 -6.32
CA TRP A 285 -10.54 -4.96 -5.31
C TRP A 285 -10.38 -5.78 -4.02
N SER A 286 -9.15 -6.25 -3.73
CA SER A 286 -8.83 -7.08 -2.57
C SER A 286 -7.63 -6.59 -1.78
N GLY A 287 -7.01 -5.52 -2.22
CA GLY A 287 -5.82 -4.89 -1.62
C GLY A 287 -5.52 -3.53 -2.24
N GLY A 288 -4.42 -2.93 -1.82
CA GLY A 288 -4.03 -1.58 -2.20
C GLY A 288 -4.51 -0.53 -1.21
N GLY A 289 -4.38 0.72 -1.57
CA GLY A 289 -4.83 1.86 -0.76
C GLY A 289 -4.72 3.17 -1.51
N ARG A 290 -5.38 4.19 -1.03
CA ARG A 290 -5.55 5.50 -1.68
C ARG A 290 -4.25 6.26 -2.03
N LEU A 291 -3.11 5.85 -1.50
CA LEU A 291 -1.81 6.39 -1.91
C LEU A 291 -1.11 5.55 -2.99
N SER A 292 -1.61 4.34 -3.26
CA SER A 292 -1.00 3.42 -4.23
C SER A 292 -1.16 3.92 -5.66
N GLY A 293 -0.10 4.53 -6.20
CA GLY A 293 -0.01 4.98 -7.59
C GLY A 293 -0.28 6.46 -7.82
N VAL A 294 -1.12 7.13 -7.03
CA VAL A 294 -1.42 8.56 -7.18
C VAL A 294 -0.19 9.45 -6.94
N THR A 295 0.71 9.03 -6.07
CA THR A 295 1.90 9.78 -5.67
C THR A 295 2.79 10.16 -6.86
N LYS A 296 2.82 9.34 -7.90
CA LYS A 296 3.62 9.58 -9.11
C LYS A 296 3.11 10.74 -9.97
N MET A 297 1.81 11.00 -9.94
CA MET A 297 1.16 12.04 -10.76
C MET A 297 0.91 13.31 -9.96
N LEU A 298 0.79 13.20 -8.64
CA LEU A 298 0.35 14.27 -7.74
C LEU A 298 1.11 15.60 -7.91
N PRO A 299 2.45 15.65 -7.93
CA PRO A 299 3.17 16.93 -8.03
C PRO A 299 2.87 17.68 -9.32
N GLU A 300 2.86 16.99 -10.44
CA GLU A 300 2.65 17.60 -11.76
C GLU A 300 1.19 18.04 -11.96
N MET A 301 0.23 17.28 -11.43
CA MET A 301 -1.19 17.68 -11.46
C MET A 301 -1.42 18.96 -10.67
N LEU A 302 -0.93 19.04 -9.44
CA LEU A 302 -1.06 20.23 -8.60
C LEU A 302 -0.38 21.46 -9.23
N LYS A 303 0.83 21.28 -9.78
CA LYS A 303 1.57 22.32 -10.51
C LYS A 303 0.80 22.84 -11.73
N ALA A 304 0.06 21.96 -12.40
CA ALA A 304 -0.81 22.34 -13.53
C ALA A 304 -2.14 22.98 -13.12
N GLY A 305 -2.38 23.19 -11.83
CA GLY A 305 -3.64 23.76 -11.33
C GLY A 305 -4.79 22.74 -11.31
N ILE A 306 -4.49 21.46 -11.29
CA ILE A 306 -5.45 20.36 -11.22
C ILE A 306 -5.48 19.82 -9.78
N SER A 307 -6.61 19.92 -9.10
CA SER A 307 -6.81 19.33 -7.79
C SER A 307 -6.88 17.79 -7.90
N VAL A 308 -6.47 17.09 -6.85
CA VAL A 308 -6.41 15.64 -6.86
C VAL A 308 -7.25 15.06 -5.73
N VAL A 309 -8.08 14.08 -6.06
CA VAL A 309 -8.77 13.23 -5.09
C VAL A 309 -8.28 11.80 -5.27
N SER A 310 -7.96 11.10 -4.18
CA SER A 310 -7.63 9.69 -4.23
C SER A 310 -8.47 8.91 -3.23
N VAL A 311 -9.15 7.87 -3.74
CA VAL A 311 -10.24 7.18 -3.06
C VAL A 311 -9.77 5.86 -2.47
N GLU A 312 -10.15 5.58 -1.23
CA GLU A 312 -10.19 4.25 -0.65
C GLU A 312 -11.60 3.68 -0.86
N TYR A 313 -11.78 2.37 -0.95
CA TYR A 313 -13.08 1.73 -1.13
C TYR A 313 -13.12 0.37 -0.42
N ARG A 314 -14.34 -0.13 -0.12
CA ARG A 314 -14.52 -1.47 0.44
C ARG A 314 -14.02 -2.52 -0.55
N PHE A 315 -13.24 -3.47 -0.07
CA PHE A 315 -12.82 -4.61 -0.88
C PHE A 315 -13.97 -5.60 -1.08
N VAL A 316 -13.85 -6.47 -2.08
CA VAL A 316 -14.87 -7.50 -2.36
C VAL A 316 -15.11 -8.42 -1.15
N GLY A 317 -14.09 -8.70 -0.34
CA GLY A 317 -14.24 -9.49 0.88
C GLY A 317 -15.07 -8.78 1.96
N GLU A 318 -14.95 -7.47 2.09
CA GLU A 318 -15.76 -6.64 3.00
C GLU A 318 -17.17 -6.49 2.45
N ALA A 319 -17.31 -6.20 1.16
CA ALA A 319 -18.61 -6.14 0.49
C ALA A 319 -19.39 -7.46 0.65
N THR A 320 -18.73 -8.61 0.55
CA THR A 320 -19.34 -9.93 0.80
C THR A 320 -19.84 -10.06 2.23
N LYS A 321 -19.03 -9.63 3.22
CA LYS A 321 -19.44 -9.65 4.64
C LYS A 321 -20.63 -8.74 4.92
N ASP A 322 -20.72 -7.62 4.20
CA ASP A 322 -21.84 -6.68 4.24
C ASP A 322 -23.09 -7.17 3.47
N GLY A 323 -23.05 -8.36 2.87
CA GLY A 323 -24.16 -8.94 2.10
C GLY A 323 -24.34 -8.32 0.71
N VAL A 324 -23.35 -7.63 0.17
CA VAL A 324 -23.42 -7.01 -1.16
C VAL A 324 -23.26 -8.07 -2.25
N VAL A 325 -24.21 -8.11 -3.19
CA VAL A 325 -24.24 -9.09 -4.29
C VAL A 325 -24.44 -8.36 -5.64
N PRO A 326 -23.57 -8.57 -6.64
CA PRO A 326 -22.27 -9.23 -6.53
C PRO A 326 -21.27 -8.39 -5.72
N PRO A 327 -20.20 -8.98 -5.16
CA PRO A 327 -19.26 -8.26 -4.31
C PRO A 327 -18.60 -7.04 -4.95
N VAL A 328 -18.32 -7.07 -6.27
CA VAL A 328 -17.72 -5.96 -7.03
C VAL A 328 -18.58 -4.69 -7.03
N LYS A 329 -19.88 -4.83 -6.81
CA LYS A 329 -20.78 -3.70 -6.58
C LYS A 329 -20.28 -2.80 -5.45
N GLY A 330 -19.72 -3.38 -4.37
CA GLY A 330 -19.18 -2.62 -3.25
C GLY A 330 -18.15 -1.56 -3.70
N PRO A 331 -16.96 -1.96 -4.17
CA PRO A 331 -15.92 -1.01 -4.58
C PRO A 331 -16.33 -0.07 -5.73
N MET A 332 -17.10 -0.55 -6.72
CA MET A 332 -17.51 0.30 -7.85
C MET A 332 -18.51 1.39 -7.43
N HIS A 333 -19.54 1.02 -6.65
CA HIS A 333 -20.49 2.01 -6.13
C HIS A 333 -19.89 2.91 -5.03
N ASP A 334 -18.89 2.44 -4.29
CA ASP A 334 -18.14 3.28 -3.37
C ASP A 334 -17.39 4.38 -4.13
N ALA A 335 -16.74 4.05 -5.26
CA ALA A 335 -16.10 5.03 -6.12
C ALA A 335 -17.11 6.03 -6.73
N ALA A 336 -18.27 5.56 -7.18
CA ALA A 336 -19.34 6.43 -7.67
C ALA A 336 -19.84 7.39 -6.57
N ARG A 337 -20.06 6.90 -5.36
CA ARG A 337 -20.47 7.70 -4.22
C ARG A 337 -19.42 8.75 -3.82
N ALA A 338 -18.14 8.37 -3.84
CA ALA A 338 -17.05 9.30 -3.61
C ALA A 338 -17.03 10.43 -4.66
N LEU A 339 -17.23 10.11 -5.94
CA LEU A 339 -17.31 11.08 -7.03
C LEU A 339 -18.49 12.05 -6.84
N GLN A 340 -19.65 11.57 -6.43
CA GLN A 340 -20.81 12.40 -6.08
C GLN A 340 -20.48 13.35 -4.91
N LEU A 341 -19.79 12.86 -3.87
CA LEU A 341 -19.36 13.73 -2.75
C LEU A 341 -18.39 14.82 -3.22
N VAL A 342 -17.43 14.50 -4.09
CA VAL A 342 -16.51 15.50 -4.67
C VAL A 342 -17.29 16.61 -5.37
N ARG A 343 -18.29 16.29 -6.17
CA ARG A 343 -19.16 17.26 -6.87
C ARG A 343 -19.96 18.11 -5.88
N SER A 344 -20.53 17.49 -4.85
CA SER A 344 -21.29 18.21 -3.82
C SER A 344 -20.42 19.21 -3.04
N LYS A 345 -19.11 18.96 -2.94
CA LYS A 345 -18.14 19.85 -2.29
C LYS A 345 -17.48 20.85 -3.23
N ALA A 346 -17.87 20.88 -4.51
CA ALA A 346 -17.19 21.71 -5.52
C ALA A 346 -17.07 23.18 -5.13
N LYS A 347 -18.12 23.79 -4.55
CA LYS A 347 -18.09 25.17 -4.08
C LYS A 347 -17.13 25.37 -2.91
N GLU A 348 -17.15 24.46 -1.93
CA GLU A 348 -16.31 24.51 -0.73
C GLU A 348 -14.82 24.35 -1.09
N TRP A 349 -14.53 23.44 -1.99
CA TRP A 349 -13.17 23.08 -2.40
C TRP A 349 -12.64 23.91 -3.57
N ASN A 350 -13.45 24.79 -4.15
CA ASN A 350 -13.15 25.58 -5.36
C ASN A 350 -12.82 24.69 -6.56
N LEU A 351 -13.70 23.73 -6.87
CA LEU A 351 -13.55 22.78 -7.97
C LEU A 351 -14.48 23.12 -9.14
N ASP A 352 -14.03 22.83 -10.35
CA ASP A 352 -14.88 22.74 -11.53
C ASP A 352 -15.51 21.35 -11.59
N LYS A 353 -16.74 21.23 -11.15
CA LYS A 353 -17.44 19.96 -11.03
C LYS A 353 -17.75 19.29 -12.37
N GLU A 354 -17.66 20.01 -13.48
CA GLU A 354 -17.86 19.45 -14.81
C GLU A 354 -16.56 18.82 -15.35
N ARG A 355 -15.39 19.30 -14.94
CA ARG A 355 -14.09 18.80 -15.41
C ARG A 355 -13.44 17.86 -14.40
N ILE A 356 -14.03 16.66 -14.26
CA ILE A 356 -13.48 15.58 -13.42
C ILE A 356 -13.04 14.43 -14.31
N GLY A 357 -11.72 14.17 -14.36
CA GLY A 357 -11.14 13.03 -15.06
C GLY A 357 -10.80 11.91 -14.11
N ALA A 358 -11.14 10.66 -14.45
CA ALA A 358 -10.78 9.49 -13.65
C ALA A 358 -9.46 8.88 -14.12
N CYS A 359 -8.70 8.31 -13.16
CA CYS A 359 -7.48 7.55 -13.44
C CYS A 359 -7.34 6.39 -12.46
N GLY A 360 -6.70 5.31 -12.91
CA GLY A 360 -6.37 4.19 -12.07
C GLY A 360 -5.61 3.10 -12.81
N GLY A 361 -5.10 2.12 -12.06
CA GLY A 361 -4.44 0.94 -12.60
C GLY A 361 -5.19 -0.34 -12.27
N SER A 362 -5.15 -1.36 -13.16
CA SER A 362 -5.74 -2.69 -12.89
C SER A 362 -7.23 -2.59 -12.50
N ALA A 363 -7.62 -3.08 -11.31
CA ALA A 363 -8.99 -2.96 -10.79
C ALA A 363 -9.48 -1.50 -10.71
N GLY A 364 -8.61 -0.54 -10.36
CA GLY A 364 -8.92 0.89 -10.38
C GLY A 364 -9.14 1.41 -11.80
N ALA A 365 -8.41 0.86 -12.77
CA ALA A 365 -8.61 1.15 -14.19
C ALA A 365 -9.98 0.63 -14.68
N CYS A 366 -10.33 -0.61 -14.32
CA CYS A 366 -11.65 -1.19 -14.61
C CYS A 366 -12.77 -0.33 -14.01
N THR A 367 -12.63 0.08 -12.74
CA THR A 367 -13.60 0.97 -12.06
C THR A 367 -13.69 2.34 -12.72
N SER A 368 -12.57 2.92 -13.15
CA SER A 368 -12.54 4.21 -13.87
C SER A 368 -13.27 4.13 -15.22
N LEU A 369 -13.07 3.03 -15.98
CA LEU A 369 -13.79 2.78 -17.22
C LEU A 369 -15.28 2.50 -16.98
N TRP A 370 -15.61 1.77 -15.92
CA TRP A 370 -17.00 1.56 -15.51
C TRP A 370 -17.70 2.89 -15.23
N LEU A 371 -17.08 3.81 -14.48
CA LEU A 371 -17.61 5.17 -14.25
C LEU A 371 -17.73 5.97 -15.55
N ALA A 372 -16.81 5.78 -16.50
CA ALA A 372 -16.83 6.52 -17.77
C ALA A 372 -18.00 6.11 -18.66
N PHE A 373 -18.43 4.84 -18.61
CA PHE A 373 -19.42 4.25 -19.51
C PHE A 373 -20.77 3.94 -18.83
N HIS A 374 -20.80 3.88 -17.49
CA HIS A 374 -22.05 3.60 -16.78
C HIS A 374 -23.03 4.77 -16.91
N PRO A 375 -24.33 4.51 -17.09
CA PRO A 375 -25.34 5.55 -17.01
C PRO A 375 -25.23 6.37 -15.74
N ASP A 376 -25.61 7.64 -15.80
CA ASP A 376 -25.52 8.52 -14.63
C ASP A 376 -26.30 7.96 -13.45
N LEU A 377 -25.64 7.83 -12.30
CA LEU A 377 -26.23 7.34 -11.05
C LEU A 377 -26.87 8.47 -10.21
N ALA A 378 -26.96 9.67 -10.74
CA ALA A 378 -27.67 10.77 -10.07
C ALA A 378 -29.14 10.40 -9.84
N ASP A 379 -29.61 10.56 -8.59
CA ASP A 379 -31.04 10.50 -8.25
C ASP A 379 -31.56 11.91 -7.87
N PRO A 380 -32.13 12.65 -8.82
CA PRO A 380 -32.60 14.03 -8.56
C PRO A 380 -33.69 14.12 -7.48
N LYS A 381 -34.34 12.99 -7.16
CA LYS A 381 -35.42 12.91 -6.17
C LYS A 381 -34.93 12.47 -4.78
N SER A 382 -33.68 12.11 -4.66
CA SER A 382 -33.11 11.65 -3.39
C SER A 382 -33.19 12.74 -2.33
N SER A 383 -33.51 12.36 -1.10
CA SER A 383 -33.39 13.23 0.07
C SER A 383 -31.92 13.55 0.42
N ASP A 384 -31.01 12.68 0.01
CA ASP A 384 -29.57 12.90 0.17
C ASP A 384 -29.03 13.81 -0.95
N PRO A 385 -28.54 15.03 -0.61
CA PRO A 385 -28.05 15.96 -1.61
C PRO A 385 -26.82 15.43 -2.40
N VAL A 386 -26.04 14.55 -1.80
CA VAL A 386 -24.88 13.93 -2.49
C VAL A 386 -25.35 12.95 -3.56
N ALA A 387 -26.39 12.18 -3.32
CA ALA A 387 -26.94 11.24 -4.32
C ALA A 387 -27.57 11.95 -5.53
N ARG A 388 -27.85 13.25 -5.45
CA ARG A 388 -28.35 14.05 -6.58
C ARG A 388 -27.27 14.48 -7.56
N GLU A 389 -25.99 14.39 -7.17
CA GLU A 389 -24.87 14.77 -8.04
C GLU A 389 -24.56 13.68 -9.08
N SER A 390 -24.14 14.12 -10.26
CA SER A 390 -23.80 13.24 -11.38
C SER A 390 -22.56 12.37 -11.11
N THR A 391 -22.52 11.19 -11.74
CA THR A 391 -21.33 10.33 -11.82
C THR A 391 -20.64 10.38 -13.17
N ARG A 392 -21.12 11.17 -14.14
CA ARG A 392 -20.50 11.30 -15.48
C ARG A 392 -19.12 11.95 -15.39
N LEU A 393 -18.18 11.46 -16.19
CA LEU A 393 -16.81 11.95 -16.23
C LEU A 393 -16.57 12.88 -17.43
N TRP A 394 -15.53 13.73 -17.30
CA TRP A 394 -14.99 14.51 -18.40
C TRP A 394 -14.11 13.66 -19.31
N CYS A 395 -13.28 12.80 -18.77
CA CYS A 395 -12.44 11.83 -19.46
C CYS A 395 -11.99 10.72 -18.48
N ALA A 396 -11.41 9.64 -19.01
CA ALA A 396 -10.70 8.66 -18.18
C ALA A 396 -9.36 8.28 -18.81
N ALA A 397 -8.32 8.09 -17.98
CA ALA A 397 -7.01 7.59 -18.41
C ALA A 397 -6.57 6.43 -17.53
N VAL A 398 -6.39 5.25 -18.11
CA VAL A 398 -6.23 4.02 -17.34
C VAL A 398 -5.01 3.19 -17.75
N LEU A 399 -4.48 2.42 -16.80
CA LEU A 399 -3.26 1.61 -16.96
C LEU A 399 -3.57 0.13 -16.70
N GLY A 400 -3.32 -0.73 -17.70
CA GLY A 400 -3.49 -2.18 -17.56
C GLY A 400 -4.92 -2.60 -17.18
N ALA A 401 -5.93 -1.99 -17.80
CA ALA A 401 -7.33 -2.21 -17.48
C ALA A 401 -7.82 -3.58 -17.93
N GLN A 402 -8.64 -4.23 -17.09
CA GLN A 402 -9.55 -5.27 -17.53
C GLN A 402 -10.81 -4.58 -18.07
N THR A 403 -11.01 -4.64 -19.38
CA THR A 403 -12.13 -3.93 -20.03
C THR A 403 -13.42 -4.74 -20.06
N THR A 404 -13.33 -6.05 -19.79
CA THR A 404 -14.48 -6.92 -19.60
C THR A 404 -14.35 -7.75 -18.34
N LEU A 405 -15.49 -8.12 -17.74
CA LEU A 405 -15.62 -9.13 -16.69
C LEU A 405 -16.43 -10.35 -17.18
N ASP A 406 -16.55 -10.54 -18.51
CA ASP A 406 -17.10 -11.74 -19.11
C ASP A 406 -16.00 -12.81 -19.29
N PRO A 407 -16.06 -13.94 -18.59
CA PRO A 407 -15.03 -14.97 -18.69
C PRO A 407 -14.92 -15.59 -20.08
N GLN A 408 -16.00 -15.60 -20.88
CA GLN A 408 -15.99 -16.09 -22.25
C GLN A 408 -15.18 -15.16 -23.16
N GLN A 409 -15.42 -13.85 -23.09
CA GLN A 409 -14.63 -12.86 -23.82
C GLN A 409 -13.15 -12.90 -23.40
N MET A 410 -12.90 -13.05 -22.09
CA MET A 410 -11.52 -13.15 -21.58
C MET A 410 -10.76 -14.32 -22.21
N VAL A 411 -11.35 -15.52 -22.26
CA VAL A 411 -10.70 -16.71 -22.85
C VAL A 411 -10.56 -16.56 -24.37
N GLU A 412 -11.57 -16.01 -25.04
CA GLU A 412 -11.51 -15.77 -26.47
C GLU A 412 -10.39 -14.81 -26.85
N TRP A 413 -10.22 -13.72 -26.09
CA TRP A 413 -9.17 -12.72 -26.34
C TRP A 413 -7.78 -13.18 -25.86
N THR A 414 -7.74 -13.96 -24.76
CA THR A 414 -6.51 -14.42 -24.10
C THR A 414 -6.74 -15.80 -23.48
N PRO A 415 -6.35 -16.91 -24.16
CA PRO A 415 -6.75 -18.28 -23.80
C PRO A 415 -6.32 -18.75 -22.41
N ASN A 416 -5.32 -18.13 -21.79
CA ASN A 416 -4.88 -18.44 -20.43
C ASN A 416 -5.37 -17.42 -19.37
N SER A 417 -6.46 -16.74 -19.63
CA SER A 417 -7.10 -15.84 -18.65
C SER A 417 -7.47 -16.59 -17.36
N ASN A 418 -7.30 -15.93 -16.22
CA ASN A 418 -7.48 -16.53 -14.89
C ASN A 418 -8.02 -15.53 -13.84
N TYR A 419 -8.49 -14.36 -14.27
CA TYR A 419 -8.92 -13.25 -13.42
C TYR A 419 -10.45 -13.06 -13.45
N GLY A 420 -11.00 -12.37 -12.45
CA GLY A 420 -12.39 -11.86 -12.46
C GLY A 420 -13.38 -12.64 -11.58
N ALA A 421 -13.15 -13.93 -11.32
CA ALA A 421 -14.07 -14.76 -10.53
C ALA A 421 -14.41 -14.18 -9.14
N HIS A 422 -13.41 -13.62 -8.45
CA HIS A 422 -13.55 -13.02 -7.12
C HIS A 422 -14.44 -11.77 -7.11
N ALA A 423 -14.51 -11.05 -8.23
CA ALA A 423 -15.39 -9.90 -8.40
C ALA A 423 -16.88 -10.29 -8.21
N PHE A 424 -17.22 -11.51 -8.57
CA PHE A 424 -18.57 -12.07 -8.44
C PHE A 424 -18.71 -13.07 -7.29
N GLY A 425 -17.73 -13.14 -6.38
CA GLY A 425 -17.75 -14.03 -5.22
C GLY A 425 -17.64 -15.52 -5.59
N ILE A 426 -17.04 -15.83 -6.74
CA ILE A 426 -16.88 -17.20 -7.22
C ILE A 426 -15.51 -17.75 -6.81
N SER A 427 -15.53 -18.85 -6.06
CA SER A 427 -14.35 -19.62 -5.64
C SER A 427 -14.20 -20.88 -6.49
N GLY A 428 -13.01 -21.48 -6.50
CA GLY A 428 -12.81 -22.83 -7.00
C GLY A 428 -13.53 -23.88 -6.14
N ASP A 429 -13.82 -25.02 -6.72
CA ASP A 429 -14.42 -26.15 -6.02
C ASP A 429 -13.33 -27.20 -5.70
N ALA A 430 -12.99 -27.35 -4.44
CA ALA A 430 -11.95 -28.25 -3.98
C ALA A 430 -12.34 -29.74 -4.19
N VAL A 431 -13.63 -30.08 -4.15
CA VAL A 431 -14.14 -31.46 -4.36
C VAL A 431 -14.01 -31.83 -5.83
N LYS A 432 -14.43 -30.94 -6.72
CA LYS A 432 -14.29 -31.13 -8.17
C LYS A 432 -12.88 -30.82 -8.70
N LYS A 433 -12.00 -30.30 -7.84
CA LYS A 433 -10.63 -29.83 -8.21
C LYS A 433 -10.63 -28.79 -9.34
N THR A 434 -11.63 -27.90 -9.36
CA THR A 434 -11.72 -26.81 -10.34
C THR A 434 -11.13 -25.52 -9.79
N THR A 435 -10.55 -24.70 -10.69
CA THR A 435 -10.08 -23.36 -10.34
C THR A 435 -11.26 -22.39 -10.24
N SER A 436 -11.07 -21.26 -9.54
CA SER A 436 -12.08 -20.19 -9.48
C SER A 436 -12.45 -19.67 -10.87
N PHE A 437 -11.51 -19.60 -11.80
CA PHE A 437 -11.78 -19.15 -13.17
C PHE A 437 -12.60 -20.19 -13.98
N ALA A 438 -12.33 -21.49 -13.81
CA ALA A 438 -13.15 -22.54 -14.43
C ALA A 438 -14.59 -22.52 -13.93
N GLU A 439 -14.80 -22.33 -12.63
CA GLU A 439 -16.14 -22.13 -12.05
C GLU A 439 -16.81 -20.84 -12.55
N PHE A 440 -16.02 -19.78 -12.74
CA PHE A 440 -16.50 -18.51 -13.28
C PHE A 440 -17.06 -18.68 -14.72
N LEU A 441 -16.28 -19.37 -15.56
CA LEU A 441 -16.69 -19.70 -16.93
C LEU A 441 -17.95 -20.59 -16.94
N ALA A 442 -17.98 -21.62 -16.10
CA ALA A 442 -19.13 -22.54 -16.01
C ALA A 442 -20.43 -21.87 -15.52
N LYS A 443 -20.32 -20.83 -14.68
CA LYS A 443 -21.46 -20.07 -14.15
C LYS A 443 -21.87 -18.87 -15.00
N ARG A 444 -21.19 -18.61 -16.11
CA ARG A 444 -21.37 -17.42 -16.94
C ARG A 444 -22.85 -17.09 -17.20
N GLU A 445 -23.63 -18.07 -17.66
CA GLU A 445 -25.05 -17.86 -18.01
C GLU A 445 -25.91 -17.40 -16.81
N THR A 446 -25.57 -17.83 -15.60
CA THR A 446 -26.30 -17.46 -14.38
C THR A 446 -25.97 -16.04 -13.89
N ILE A 447 -24.83 -15.47 -14.34
CA ILE A 447 -24.35 -14.15 -13.93
C ILE A 447 -24.31 -13.14 -15.06
N LEU A 448 -24.93 -13.44 -16.22
CA LEU A 448 -25.01 -12.49 -17.34
C LEU A 448 -25.52 -11.10 -16.95
N PRO A 449 -26.54 -10.93 -16.07
CA PRO A 449 -26.96 -9.61 -15.62
C PRO A 449 -25.85 -8.83 -14.88
N TRP A 450 -24.99 -9.52 -14.11
CA TRP A 450 -23.87 -8.89 -13.43
C TRP A 450 -22.75 -8.53 -14.40
N ILE A 451 -22.49 -9.40 -15.40
CA ILE A 451 -21.53 -9.11 -16.47
C ILE A 451 -21.97 -7.86 -17.24
N ALA A 452 -23.24 -7.76 -17.61
CA ALA A 452 -23.79 -6.60 -18.31
C ALA A 452 -23.66 -5.30 -17.50
N GLU A 453 -23.83 -5.37 -16.18
CA GLU A 453 -23.79 -4.21 -15.27
C GLU A 453 -22.37 -3.76 -14.93
N TYR A 454 -21.42 -4.71 -14.76
CA TYR A 454 -20.10 -4.40 -14.21
C TYR A 454 -18.93 -4.54 -15.20
N SER A 455 -19.17 -4.99 -16.45
CA SER A 455 -18.17 -5.01 -17.52
C SER A 455 -18.13 -3.67 -18.26
N PRO A 456 -17.05 -2.90 -18.20
CA PRO A 456 -16.97 -1.64 -18.96
C PRO A 456 -17.30 -1.82 -20.45
N TYR A 457 -16.80 -2.90 -21.07
CA TYR A 457 -17.05 -3.22 -22.47
C TYR A 457 -18.55 -3.32 -22.82
N ALA A 458 -19.37 -3.80 -21.91
CA ALA A 458 -20.80 -4.00 -22.15
C ALA A 458 -21.62 -2.69 -22.05
N LEU A 459 -21.03 -1.63 -21.50
CA LEU A 459 -21.73 -0.38 -21.17
C LEU A 459 -21.47 0.75 -22.18
N VAL A 460 -20.56 0.57 -23.15
CA VAL A 460 -20.15 1.63 -24.06
C VAL A 460 -21.31 2.17 -24.90
N THR A 461 -21.53 3.48 -24.83
CA THR A 461 -22.55 4.22 -25.60
C THR A 461 -21.93 5.48 -26.26
N ALA A 462 -22.60 6.03 -27.29
CA ALA A 462 -22.05 7.12 -28.09
C ALA A 462 -21.84 8.45 -27.34
N ASP A 463 -22.49 8.63 -26.19
CA ASP A 463 -22.40 9.85 -25.36
C ASP A 463 -21.37 9.74 -24.22
N ASP A 464 -20.57 8.67 -24.23
CA ASP A 464 -19.60 8.43 -23.18
C ASP A 464 -18.36 9.34 -23.29
N ALA A 465 -17.68 9.46 -22.15
CA ALA A 465 -16.49 10.26 -22.03
C ALA A 465 -15.33 9.69 -22.87
N PRO A 466 -14.47 10.55 -23.45
CA PRO A 466 -13.25 10.10 -24.14
C PRO A 466 -12.32 9.39 -23.15
N ILE A 467 -11.66 8.32 -23.64
CA ILE A 467 -10.77 7.51 -22.82
C ILE A 467 -9.39 7.35 -23.43
N TYR A 468 -8.44 7.09 -22.54
CA TYR A 468 -7.06 6.69 -22.84
C TYR A 468 -6.74 5.40 -22.08
N MET A 469 -6.08 4.46 -22.76
CA MET A 469 -5.61 3.21 -22.17
C MET A 469 -4.14 2.97 -22.46
N SER A 470 -3.37 2.52 -21.48
CA SER A 470 -1.99 2.08 -21.71
C SER A 470 -1.70 0.71 -21.11
N TYR A 471 -0.84 -0.05 -21.80
CA TYR A 471 -0.40 -1.38 -21.42
C TYR A 471 1.11 -1.53 -21.63
N SER A 472 1.71 -2.45 -20.86
CA SER A 472 3.17 -2.68 -20.87
C SER A 472 3.68 -3.67 -21.92
N VAL A 473 2.79 -4.36 -22.64
CA VAL A 473 3.12 -5.36 -23.65
C VAL A 473 2.30 -5.13 -24.93
N ALA A 474 2.85 -5.50 -26.09
CA ALA A 474 2.11 -5.45 -27.35
C ALA A 474 0.94 -6.47 -27.36
N PRO A 475 -0.16 -6.17 -28.07
CA PRO A 475 -1.30 -7.09 -28.17
C PRO A 475 -0.96 -8.35 -28.95
N ALA A 476 -1.55 -9.48 -28.55
CA ALA A 476 -1.51 -10.76 -29.26
C ALA A 476 -2.82 -11.50 -29.02
N LEU A 477 -3.87 -11.06 -29.73
CA LEU A 477 -5.21 -11.65 -29.61
C LEU A 477 -5.21 -13.15 -29.93
N GLY A 478 -5.95 -13.91 -29.12
CA GLY A 478 -6.05 -15.38 -29.27
C GLY A 478 -4.80 -16.14 -28.87
N GLN A 479 -3.79 -15.47 -28.28
CA GLN A 479 -2.56 -16.09 -27.82
C GLN A 479 -2.40 -16.00 -26.31
N LYS A 480 -1.73 -17.01 -25.72
CA LYS A 480 -1.36 -16.97 -24.29
C LYS A 480 -0.43 -15.80 -24.00
N GLN A 481 -0.67 -15.14 -22.88
CA GLN A 481 0.09 -14.01 -22.39
C GLN A 481 0.85 -14.35 -21.11
N THR A 482 2.03 -13.74 -20.90
CA THR A 482 2.80 -13.87 -19.64
C THR A 482 2.01 -13.27 -18.46
N ASP A 483 1.39 -12.11 -18.68
CA ASP A 483 0.43 -11.52 -17.75
C ASP A 483 -0.95 -11.43 -18.44
N PRO A 484 -1.79 -12.46 -18.30
CA PRO A 484 -3.10 -12.50 -18.93
C PRO A 484 -4.10 -11.52 -18.29
N THR A 485 -3.76 -10.94 -17.13
CA THR A 485 -4.62 -9.98 -16.41
C THR A 485 -4.48 -8.56 -16.93
N HIS A 486 -3.26 -8.16 -17.37
CA HIS A 486 -2.97 -6.80 -17.81
C HIS A 486 -2.50 -6.75 -19.28
N THR A 487 -3.04 -7.62 -20.12
CA THR A 487 -2.70 -7.69 -21.55
C THR A 487 -3.40 -6.62 -22.37
N SER A 488 -2.69 -6.10 -23.39
CA SER A 488 -3.23 -5.14 -24.37
C SER A 488 -4.40 -5.69 -25.19
N ASN A 489 -4.64 -7.01 -25.17
CA ASN A 489 -5.80 -7.62 -25.82
C ASN A 489 -7.12 -7.00 -25.34
N PHE A 490 -7.21 -6.68 -24.04
CA PHE A 490 -8.34 -5.95 -23.47
C PHE A 490 -8.51 -4.56 -24.08
N GLY A 491 -7.40 -3.83 -24.24
CA GLY A 491 -7.38 -2.49 -24.82
C GLY A 491 -7.80 -2.48 -26.29
N VAL A 492 -7.27 -3.41 -27.09
CA VAL A 492 -7.61 -3.52 -28.53
C VAL A 492 -9.11 -3.77 -28.69
N LYS A 493 -9.67 -4.71 -27.93
CA LYS A 493 -11.09 -5.05 -28.06
C LYS A 493 -12.00 -3.90 -27.64
N LEU A 494 -11.66 -3.18 -26.58
CA LEU A 494 -12.42 -2.00 -26.18
C LEU A 494 -12.27 -0.87 -27.21
N GLN A 495 -11.06 -0.64 -27.75
CA GLN A 495 -10.86 0.38 -28.80
C GLN A 495 -11.68 0.09 -30.08
N GLU A 496 -11.72 -1.17 -30.51
CA GLU A 496 -12.57 -1.60 -31.62
C GLU A 496 -14.05 -1.27 -31.34
N HIS A 497 -14.51 -1.54 -30.13
CA HIS A 497 -15.89 -1.27 -29.74
C HIS A 497 -16.19 0.23 -29.63
N CYS A 498 -15.31 1.00 -29.00
CA CYS A 498 -15.41 2.46 -28.93
C CYS A 498 -15.44 3.10 -30.33
N LYS A 499 -14.60 2.61 -31.25
CA LYS A 499 -14.62 3.09 -32.64
C LYS A 499 -15.96 2.81 -33.34
N ALA A 500 -16.54 1.65 -33.10
CA ALA A 500 -17.84 1.27 -33.66
C ALA A 500 -19.00 2.12 -33.10
N THR A 501 -18.89 2.58 -31.85
CA THR A 501 -19.89 3.42 -31.18
C THR A 501 -19.64 4.91 -31.28
N GLY A 502 -18.47 5.34 -31.80
CA GLY A 502 -18.10 6.76 -31.95
C GLY A 502 -17.45 7.40 -30.72
N VAL A 503 -17.07 6.61 -29.69
CA VAL A 503 -16.38 7.10 -28.49
C VAL A 503 -14.88 7.32 -28.78
N PRO A 504 -14.31 8.51 -28.53
CA PRO A 504 -12.87 8.73 -28.66
C PRO A 504 -12.07 7.84 -27.70
N CYS A 505 -11.16 7.03 -28.24
CA CYS A 505 -10.39 6.06 -27.49
C CYS A 505 -8.94 6.00 -27.98
N GLU A 506 -8.02 6.48 -27.16
CA GLU A 506 -6.58 6.37 -27.37
C GLU A 506 -6.05 5.08 -26.73
N LEU A 507 -5.18 4.35 -27.42
CA LEU A 507 -4.59 3.10 -26.92
C LEU A 507 -3.08 3.09 -27.16
N VAL A 508 -2.31 2.94 -26.09
CA VAL A 508 -0.85 2.93 -26.11
C VAL A 508 -0.31 1.61 -25.57
N TYR A 509 0.67 1.06 -26.29
CA TYR A 509 1.42 -0.14 -25.91
C TYR A 509 2.79 -0.11 -26.61
N PRO A 510 3.79 -0.92 -26.23
CA PRO A 510 5.08 -0.98 -26.89
C PRO A 510 4.94 -1.27 -28.40
N GLY A 511 5.40 -0.34 -29.23
CA GLY A 511 5.28 -0.42 -30.71
C GLY A 511 4.04 0.28 -31.29
N ALA A 512 3.16 0.87 -30.48
CA ALA A 512 2.12 1.77 -30.99
C ALA A 512 2.74 3.08 -31.55
N ALA A 513 2.06 3.70 -32.50
CA ALA A 513 2.51 4.95 -33.13
C ALA A 513 2.52 6.12 -32.13
N ASP A 514 1.53 6.19 -31.27
CA ASP A 514 1.44 7.16 -30.19
C ASP A 514 2.06 6.57 -28.91
N GLN A 515 2.86 7.39 -28.21
CA GLN A 515 3.50 7.05 -26.95
C GLN A 515 3.17 8.08 -25.85
N THR A 516 2.09 8.85 -26.03
CA THR A 516 1.56 9.77 -25.00
C THR A 516 1.33 9.00 -23.70
N THR A 517 1.72 9.56 -22.57
CA THR A 517 1.48 8.97 -21.27
C THR A 517 0.08 9.31 -20.72
N ALA A 518 -0.43 8.50 -19.78
CA ALA A 518 -1.69 8.80 -19.10
C ALA A 518 -1.67 10.18 -18.40
N GLN A 519 -0.52 10.57 -17.86
CA GLN A 519 -0.33 11.88 -17.23
C GLN A 519 -0.44 13.03 -18.25
N GLU A 520 0.24 12.92 -19.39
CA GLU A 520 0.16 13.93 -20.46
C GLU A 520 -1.25 14.04 -21.04
N TYR A 521 -1.92 12.91 -21.26
CA TYR A 521 -3.32 12.90 -21.67
C TYR A 521 -4.22 13.65 -20.69
N LEU A 522 -4.11 13.35 -19.39
CA LEU A 522 -4.90 14.00 -18.34
C LEU A 522 -4.59 15.49 -18.23
N LEU A 523 -3.32 15.88 -18.27
CA LEU A 523 -2.89 17.28 -18.29
C LEU A 523 -3.55 18.04 -19.44
N LYS A 524 -3.48 17.48 -20.65
CA LYS A 524 -4.09 18.06 -21.84
C LYS A 524 -5.61 18.19 -21.71
N ARG A 525 -6.30 17.11 -21.34
CA ARG A 525 -7.76 17.06 -21.27
C ARG A 525 -8.35 17.90 -20.14
N LEU A 526 -7.74 17.89 -18.96
CA LEU A 526 -8.22 18.65 -17.81
C LEU A 526 -7.88 20.15 -17.90
N SER A 527 -6.84 20.53 -18.65
CA SER A 527 -6.54 21.94 -18.92
C SER A 527 -7.41 22.53 -20.04
N SER A 528 -8.01 21.69 -20.89
CA SER A 528 -8.94 22.16 -21.95
C SER A 528 -10.27 22.60 -21.36
N GLN A 529 -10.88 23.64 -21.96
CA GLN A 529 -12.24 24.09 -21.63
C GLN A 529 -13.31 23.46 -22.55
N THR A 530 -12.89 22.70 -23.57
CA THR A 530 -13.78 22.02 -24.51
C THR A 530 -13.64 20.50 -24.35
N LYS A 531 -14.72 19.76 -24.54
CA LYS A 531 -14.72 18.29 -24.49
C LYS A 531 -14.10 17.63 -25.74
N ASP A 532 -13.78 18.41 -26.75
CA ASP A 532 -13.30 17.95 -28.06
C ASP A 532 -11.87 17.41 -28.06
#